data_49be619ea12cd761623135530f4b9dea
#
_entry.id   49be619ea12cd761623135530f4b9dea
#
_cell.length_a   1.000
_cell.length_b   1.000
_cell.length_c   1.000
_cell.angle_alpha   90.00
_cell.angle_beta   90.00
_cell.angle_gamma   90.00
#
_symmetry.space_group_name_H-M   'P 1'
#
loop_
_entity.id
_entity.type
_entity.pdbx_description
1 polymer ?
#
loop_
_entity_poly.entity_id
_entity_poly.type
_entity_poly.pdbx_seq_one_letter_code
_entity_poly.pdbx_strand_id
1 'polypeptide(L)'
;MINKPLIGIIGAGRTGRILTDRLKASWRLTIIDSNPKKLKSIYVEKEHSDSVTLIEGDASSYVTLERAGIGTAYQVLITINDDMVSEEIVNILKKRFKLKNIFVRINNQKLAEAIRQTGTFVVTPYETMANMVLNQMNFGETVALNIGKGLGEIIQIELTASSPLVGKPLKDLPPKQWIIGAIYRPKRKIGISSALAYLRNFEVSIEDKFIIPSGNTVPKAGDKIILIGDPYLLRSTAQYLKAGASVFPQRHGDLVLVMSLDSKSALHLEEEFEWLLKNMEPTDVAYLTGTEELRESVQSLDYPDSWPEHLVKNIKYHTSSTFRLRAYITSLFAANRFGLILYKEPDSYFHRKKHRMFFQKKLLNEARKNNSPVWFMKGDKESLTRITIYVSDIKGSLRAAELALDAAKKFSLPIRAVLVNPPIEITSSEKLQALEDALRSVQELAALYGLPIEEKIVTGNPVYETLNIVPDHELLVLCYPREKTKKFLTPPIPEKLLAKKFSGSILILPV
;
A
#
# COMPACT_ATOMS: atom_id res chain seq x y z
N MET A 1 -31.62 -3.29 -38.40
CA MET A 1 -31.44 -2.44 -37.22
C MET A 1 -30.64 -3.23 -36.20
N ILE A 2 -29.46 -2.74 -35.75
CA ILE A 2 -28.67 -3.40 -34.71
C ILE A 2 -29.48 -3.27 -33.41
N ASN A 3 -29.87 -4.42 -32.85
CA ASN A 3 -30.67 -4.44 -31.62
C ASN A 3 -29.79 -3.93 -30.43
N LYS A 4 -29.94 -2.63 -30.07
CA LYS A 4 -29.19 -2.03 -28.99
C LYS A 4 -29.47 -2.80 -27.69
N PRO A 5 -28.44 -3.20 -26.91
CA PRO A 5 -28.67 -3.87 -25.65
C PRO A 5 -29.37 -2.94 -24.63
N LEU A 6 -30.17 -3.56 -23.75
CA LEU A 6 -30.97 -2.85 -22.76
C LEU A 6 -30.13 -2.51 -21.51
N ILE A 7 -30.21 -1.26 -21.04
CA ILE A 7 -29.77 -0.84 -19.72
C ILE A 7 -30.97 -0.42 -18.87
N GLY A 8 -31.10 -1.00 -17.69
CA GLY A 8 -32.05 -0.56 -16.67
C GLY A 8 -31.46 0.55 -15.79
N ILE A 9 -32.18 1.66 -15.62
CA ILE A 9 -31.81 2.73 -14.69
C ILE A 9 -32.89 2.83 -13.63
N ILE A 10 -32.53 2.53 -12.39
CA ILE A 10 -33.44 2.59 -11.24
C ILE A 10 -33.15 3.87 -10.46
N GLY A 11 -34.12 4.77 -10.48
CA GLY A 11 -34.03 6.14 -9.91
C GLY A 11 -33.88 7.22 -10.99
N ALA A 12 -34.90 8.05 -11.16
CA ALA A 12 -34.94 9.21 -12.06
C ALA A 12 -34.49 10.52 -11.37
N GLY A 13 -33.64 10.41 -10.35
CA GLY A 13 -33.01 11.55 -9.68
C GLY A 13 -31.97 12.25 -10.53
N ARG A 14 -31.14 13.14 -9.93
CA ARG A 14 -30.10 13.87 -10.66
C ARG A 14 -29.15 12.95 -11.41
N THR A 15 -28.64 11.91 -10.72
CA THR A 15 -27.71 10.94 -11.32
C THR A 15 -28.36 10.14 -12.43
N GLY A 16 -29.59 9.63 -12.22
CA GLY A 16 -30.31 8.87 -13.24
C GLY A 16 -30.57 9.68 -14.50
N ARG A 17 -30.94 10.96 -14.38
CA ARG A 17 -31.11 11.86 -15.52
C ARG A 17 -29.83 12.08 -16.32
N ILE A 18 -28.71 12.36 -15.62
CA ILE A 18 -27.40 12.52 -16.28
C ILE A 18 -27.01 11.25 -17.03
N LEU A 19 -27.24 10.07 -16.43
CA LEU A 19 -26.96 8.79 -17.09
C LEU A 19 -27.86 8.58 -18.30
N THR A 20 -29.15 8.89 -18.18
CA THR A 20 -30.09 8.83 -19.32
C THR A 20 -29.61 9.68 -20.49
N ASP A 21 -29.25 10.95 -20.22
CA ASP A 21 -28.77 11.85 -21.27
C ASP A 21 -27.50 11.35 -21.97
N ARG A 22 -26.59 10.74 -21.24
CA ARG A 22 -25.32 10.23 -21.81
C ARG A 22 -25.48 8.90 -22.55
N LEU A 23 -26.48 8.09 -22.19
CA LEU A 23 -26.61 6.72 -22.70
C LEU A 23 -27.69 6.59 -23.80
N LYS A 24 -28.70 7.48 -23.88
CA LYS A 24 -29.84 7.40 -24.78
C LYS A 24 -29.47 7.27 -26.27
N ALA A 25 -28.34 7.85 -26.68
CA ALA A 25 -27.89 7.75 -28.09
C ALA A 25 -27.37 6.36 -28.45
N SER A 26 -26.75 5.63 -27.53
CA SER A 26 -26.05 4.37 -27.81
C SER A 26 -26.78 3.13 -27.31
N TRP A 27 -27.70 3.26 -26.35
CA TRP A 27 -28.32 2.15 -25.64
C TRP A 27 -29.85 2.26 -25.67
N ARG A 28 -30.52 1.12 -25.52
CA ARG A 28 -31.95 1.08 -25.19
C ARG A 28 -32.07 1.19 -23.67
N LEU A 29 -32.88 2.12 -23.15
CA LEU A 29 -32.99 2.41 -21.74
C LEU A 29 -34.38 2.14 -21.20
N THR A 30 -34.48 1.51 -20.04
CA THR A 30 -35.71 1.49 -19.23
C THR A 30 -35.40 2.18 -17.90
N ILE A 31 -36.13 3.26 -17.62
CA ILE A 31 -35.97 4.06 -16.39
C ILE A 31 -37.15 3.82 -15.47
N ILE A 32 -36.88 3.47 -14.22
CA ILE A 32 -37.90 3.16 -13.20
C ILE A 32 -37.77 4.17 -12.05
N ASP A 33 -38.86 4.82 -11.67
CA ASP A 33 -38.95 5.64 -10.43
C ASP A 33 -40.38 5.58 -9.91
N SER A 34 -40.55 5.58 -8.59
CA SER A 34 -41.88 5.63 -7.96
C SER A 34 -42.52 7.00 -8.04
N ASN A 35 -41.74 8.06 -8.36
CA ASN A 35 -42.24 9.43 -8.44
C ASN A 35 -42.44 9.85 -9.91
N PRO A 36 -43.72 9.99 -10.35
CA PRO A 36 -44.04 10.37 -11.75
C PRO A 36 -43.51 11.76 -12.11
N LYS A 37 -43.37 12.68 -11.17
CA LYS A 37 -42.81 14.02 -11.47
C LYS A 37 -41.34 13.94 -11.85
N LYS A 38 -40.57 13.02 -11.27
CA LYS A 38 -39.16 12.81 -11.67
C LYS A 38 -39.05 12.21 -13.05
N LEU A 39 -39.91 11.23 -13.39
CA LEU A 39 -39.94 10.66 -14.74
C LEU A 39 -40.30 11.69 -15.79
N LYS A 40 -41.33 12.52 -15.56
CA LYS A 40 -41.75 13.60 -16.48
C LYS A 40 -40.65 14.68 -16.65
N SER A 41 -39.69 14.78 -15.74
CA SER A 41 -38.57 15.72 -15.87
C SER A 41 -37.42 15.20 -16.73
N ILE A 42 -37.49 13.96 -17.22
CA ILE A 42 -36.54 13.41 -18.19
C ILE A 42 -36.94 13.90 -19.59
N TYR A 43 -36.05 14.71 -20.16
CA TYR A 43 -36.23 15.16 -21.53
C TYR A 43 -35.62 14.13 -22.49
N VAL A 44 -36.44 13.65 -23.43
CA VAL A 44 -36.00 12.73 -24.49
C VAL A 44 -36.35 13.39 -25.83
N GLU A 45 -35.33 13.65 -26.65
CA GLU A 45 -35.55 14.15 -28.02
C GLU A 45 -36.32 13.13 -28.86
N LYS A 46 -37.09 13.60 -29.83
CA LYS A 46 -37.90 12.74 -30.72
C LYS A 46 -37.08 11.65 -31.38
N GLU A 47 -35.81 11.93 -31.70
CA GLU A 47 -34.89 10.97 -32.34
C GLU A 47 -34.55 9.76 -31.44
N HIS A 48 -34.70 9.90 -30.13
CA HIS A 48 -34.39 8.87 -29.13
C HIS A 48 -35.63 8.33 -28.42
N SER A 49 -36.84 8.77 -28.78
CA SER A 49 -38.08 8.39 -28.09
C SER A 49 -38.30 6.87 -28.06
N ASP A 50 -37.95 6.17 -29.15
CA ASP A 50 -38.10 4.71 -29.29
C ASP A 50 -37.04 3.92 -28.48
N SER A 51 -35.97 4.58 -28.03
CA SER A 51 -34.89 3.95 -27.27
C SER A 51 -35.04 4.10 -25.77
N VAL A 52 -35.97 4.93 -25.27
CA VAL A 52 -36.14 5.23 -23.86
C VAL A 52 -37.55 4.93 -23.38
N THR A 53 -37.69 3.98 -22.46
CA THR A 53 -38.95 3.61 -21.81
C THR A 53 -38.96 4.12 -20.36
N LEU A 54 -40.03 4.83 -19.97
CA LEU A 54 -40.22 5.32 -18.62
C LEU A 54 -41.30 4.49 -17.91
N ILE A 55 -40.97 3.92 -16.74
CA ILE A 55 -41.86 3.07 -15.98
C ILE A 55 -42.07 3.68 -14.58
N GLU A 56 -43.30 4.03 -14.27
CA GLU A 56 -43.70 4.42 -12.92
C GLU A 56 -43.92 3.15 -12.08
N GLY A 57 -43.25 3.07 -10.93
CA GLY A 57 -43.42 1.98 -9.98
C GLY A 57 -42.31 1.87 -8.97
N ASP A 58 -42.59 1.07 -7.95
CA ASP A 58 -41.61 0.74 -6.92
C ASP A 58 -40.65 -0.36 -7.44
N ALA A 59 -39.38 -0.05 -7.53
CA ALA A 59 -38.37 -0.99 -8.02
C ALA A 59 -37.97 -2.06 -6.97
N SER A 60 -38.41 -1.97 -5.72
CA SER A 60 -38.31 -3.07 -4.73
C SER A 60 -39.33 -4.18 -5.02
N SER A 61 -40.30 -3.93 -5.90
CA SER A 61 -41.29 -4.92 -6.34
C SER A 61 -40.77 -5.74 -7.52
N TYR A 62 -40.72 -7.06 -7.36
CA TYR A 62 -40.43 -8.00 -8.47
C TYR A 62 -41.30 -7.75 -9.70
N VAL A 63 -42.61 -7.54 -9.48
CA VAL A 63 -43.61 -7.32 -10.56
C VAL A 63 -43.26 -6.05 -11.36
N THR A 64 -42.82 -4.99 -10.69
CA THR A 64 -42.40 -3.75 -11.36
C THR A 64 -41.19 -4.00 -12.25
N LEU A 65 -40.20 -4.70 -11.75
CA LEU A 65 -38.96 -5.02 -12.45
C LEU A 65 -39.23 -5.96 -13.65
N GLU A 66 -40.11 -6.92 -13.48
CA GLU A 66 -40.54 -7.85 -14.56
C GLU A 66 -41.28 -7.09 -15.65
N ARG A 67 -42.27 -6.27 -15.32
CA ARG A 67 -43.00 -5.41 -16.26
C ARG A 67 -42.06 -4.46 -17.03
N ALA A 68 -41.00 -4.01 -16.38
CA ALA A 68 -39.98 -3.14 -16.96
C ALA A 68 -38.99 -3.90 -17.88
N GLY A 69 -39.09 -5.22 -17.98
CA GLY A 69 -38.20 -6.05 -18.81
C GLY A 69 -36.75 -6.11 -18.27
N ILE A 70 -36.55 -5.82 -16.99
CA ILE A 70 -35.20 -5.73 -16.38
C ILE A 70 -34.48 -7.09 -16.46
N GLY A 71 -35.17 -8.22 -16.47
CA GLY A 71 -34.55 -9.54 -16.56
C GLY A 71 -33.75 -9.76 -17.85
N THR A 72 -33.99 -8.99 -18.89
CA THR A 72 -33.25 -9.04 -20.16
C THR A 72 -32.17 -7.95 -20.29
N ALA A 73 -32.00 -7.14 -19.25
CA ALA A 73 -31.04 -6.04 -19.28
C ALA A 73 -29.60 -6.57 -19.29
N TYR A 74 -28.78 -6.01 -20.17
CA TYR A 74 -27.33 -6.23 -20.16
C TYR A 74 -26.70 -5.72 -18.85
N GLN A 75 -27.25 -4.62 -18.34
CA GLN A 75 -26.73 -3.95 -17.14
C GLN A 75 -27.85 -3.20 -16.43
N VAL A 76 -27.79 -3.13 -15.09
CA VAL A 76 -28.71 -2.35 -14.26
C VAL A 76 -27.92 -1.36 -13.39
N LEU A 77 -28.36 -0.10 -13.42
CA LEU A 77 -27.78 1.02 -12.68
C LEU A 77 -28.77 1.48 -11.60
N ILE A 78 -28.46 1.27 -10.32
CA ILE A 78 -29.31 1.67 -9.19
C ILE A 78 -28.76 2.98 -8.64
N THR A 79 -29.54 4.08 -8.75
CA THR A 79 -29.12 5.43 -8.42
C THR A 79 -29.97 6.11 -7.35
N ILE A 80 -30.79 5.36 -6.64
CA ILE A 80 -31.61 5.85 -5.52
C ILE A 80 -30.75 6.19 -4.31
N ASN A 81 -31.28 7.05 -3.41
CA ASN A 81 -30.54 7.52 -2.24
C ASN A 81 -30.70 6.63 -1.01
N ASP A 82 -31.69 5.76 -0.99
CA ASP A 82 -31.95 4.85 0.12
C ASP A 82 -31.10 3.58 -0.05
N ASP A 83 -30.19 3.39 0.88
CA ASP A 83 -29.24 2.28 0.84
C ASP A 83 -29.92 0.94 1.11
N MET A 84 -30.94 0.90 1.97
CA MET A 84 -31.68 -0.34 2.30
C MET A 84 -32.54 -0.80 1.12
N VAL A 85 -33.25 0.12 0.49
CA VAL A 85 -34.02 -0.15 -0.72
C VAL A 85 -33.07 -0.57 -1.88
N SER A 86 -31.91 0.07 -1.98
CA SER A 86 -30.88 -0.31 -2.97
C SER A 86 -30.39 -1.74 -2.78
N GLU A 87 -30.12 -2.15 -1.53
CA GLU A 87 -29.74 -3.52 -1.18
C GLU A 87 -30.82 -4.53 -1.53
N GLU A 88 -32.09 -4.22 -1.20
CA GLU A 88 -33.22 -5.08 -1.52
C GLU A 88 -33.33 -5.31 -3.04
N ILE A 89 -33.24 -4.23 -3.82
CA ILE A 89 -33.25 -4.32 -5.29
C ILE A 89 -32.09 -5.18 -5.79
N VAL A 90 -30.86 -4.99 -5.30
CA VAL A 90 -29.70 -5.84 -5.64
C VAL A 90 -30.00 -7.31 -5.36
N ASN A 91 -30.60 -7.61 -4.20
CA ASN A 91 -30.96 -8.98 -3.84
C ASN A 91 -31.99 -9.60 -4.80
N ILE A 92 -33.02 -8.83 -5.20
CA ILE A 92 -34.02 -9.28 -6.17
C ILE A 92 -33.37 -9.54 -7.53
N LEU A 93 -32.58 -8.58 -8.03
CA LEU A 93 -31.91 -8.69 -9.33
C LEU A 93 -30.97 -9.91 -9.41
N LYS A 94 -30.27 -10.21 -8.31
CA LYS A 94 -29.37 -11.38 -8.26
C LYS A 94 -30.13 -12.70 -8.08
N LYS A 95 -31.02 -12.76 -7.11
CA LYS A 95 -31.67 -14.02 -6.74
C LYS A 95 -32.76 -14.44 -7.73
N ARG A 96 -33.56 -13.47 -8.21
CA ARG A 96 -34.71 -13.76 -9.10
C ARG A 96 -34.37 -13.65 -10.59
N PHE A 97 -33.65 -12.57 -10.98
CA PHE A 97 -33.31 -12.34 -12.38
C PHE A 97 -31.92 -12.88 -12.77
N LYS A 98 -31.10 -13.33 -11.80
CA LYS A 98 -29.74 -13.86 -12.00
C LYS A 98 -28.80 -12.90 -12.77
N LEU A 99 -29.02 -11.61 -12.64
CA LEU A 99 -28.21 -10.57 -13.29
C LEU A 99 -26.84 -10.46 -12.63
N LYS A 100 -25.81 -10.34 -13.48
CA LYS A 100 -24.41 -10.23 -13.04
C LYS A 100 -23.90 -8.79 -13.07
N ASN A 101 -24.35 -8.00 -14.04
CA ASN A 101 -23.86 -6.64 -14.28
C ASN A 101 -24.75 -5.61 -13.55
N ILE A 102 -24.57 -5.46 -12.25
CA ILE A 102 -25.32 -4.53 -11.43
C ILE A 102 -24.37 -3.48 -10.88
N PHE A 103 -24.70 -2.21 -11.09
CA PHE A 103 -24.05 -1.05 -10.47
C PHE A 103 -25.01 -0.43 -9.49
N VAL A 104 -24.54 -0.21 -8.27
CA VAL A 104 -25.38 0.36 -7.21
C VAL A 104 -24.67 1.49 -6.49
N ARG A 105 -25.40 2.56 -6.23
CA ARG A 105 -24.99 3.63 -5.36
C ARG A 105 -25.31 3.26 -3.92
N ILE A 106 -24.32 3.30 -3.03
CA ILE A 106 -24.45 3.07 -1.57
C ILE A 106 -23.68 4.16 -0.84
N ASN A 107 -24.28 4.77 0.16
CA ASN A 107 -23.64 5.81 0.97
C ASN A 107 -22.97 5.22 2.22
N ASN A 108 -23.52 4.14 2.78
CA ASN A 108 -22.99 3.48 3.97
C ASN A 108 -21.79 2.57 3.58
N GLN A 109 -20.61 2.87 4.11
CA GLN A 109 -19.38 2.15 3.76
C GLN A 109 -19.39 0.66 4.14
N LYS A 110 -19.95 0.32 5.31
CA LYS A 110 -20.04 -1.08 5.76
C LYS A 110 -20.95 -1.91 4.85
N LEU A 111 -22.08 -1.34 4.46
CA LEU A 111 -23.01 -1.97 3.54
C LEU A 111 -22.39 -2.08 2.13
N ALA A 112 -21.68 -1.04 1.69
CA ALA A 112 -20.96 -1.05 0.43
C ALA A 112 -19.95 -2.21 0.34
N GLU A 113 -19.18 -2.46 1.39
CA GLU A 113 -18.24 -3.59 1.44
C GLU A 113 -18.96 -4.94 1.39
N ALA A 114 -20.05 -5.11 2.13
CA ALA A 114 -20.85 -6.34 2.10
C ALA A 114 -21.41 -6.62 0.71
N ILE A 115 -21.92 -5.61 0.02
CA ILE A 115 -22.47 -5.74 -1.34
C ILE A 115 -21.36 -6.01 -2.36
N ARG A 116 -20.17 -5.39 -2.25
CA ARG A 116 -19.01 -5.68 -3.12
C ARG A 116 -18.58 -7.14 -3.06
N GLN A 117 -18.61 -7.75 -1.87
CA GLN A 117 -18.27 -9.17 -1.69
C GLN A 117 -19.21 -10.11 -2.48
N THR A 118 -20.40 -9.65 -2.83
CA THR A 118 -21.34 -10.40 -3.68
C THR A 118 -21.03 -10.28 -5.18
N GLY A 119 -19.97 -9.57 -5.59
CA GLY A 119 -19.62 -9.33 -7.00
C GLY A 119 -20.47 -8.23 -7.66
N THR A 120 -21.06 -7.32 -6.89
CA THR A 120 -21.80 -6.14 -7.38
C THR A 120 -20.85 -4.95 -7.44
N PHE A 121 -20.95 -4.12 -8.49
CA PHE A 121 -20.21 -2.87 -8.58
C PHE A 121 -20.86 -1.80 -7.70
N VAL A 122 -20.15 -1.37 -6.66
CA VAL A 122 -20.66 -0.38 -5.72
C VAL A 122 -19.92 0.94 -5.90
N VAL A 123 -20.69 2.01 -6.06
CA VAL A 123 -20.20 3.40 -6.07
C VAL A 123 -20.57 4.07 -4.76
N THR A 124 -19.58 4.61 -4.06
CA THR A 124 -19.74 5.40 -2.83
C THR A 124 -19.53 6.89 -3.18
N PRO A 125 -20.59 7.69 -3.38
CA PRO A 125 -20.48 9.05 -3.93
C PRO A 125 -19.62 9.98 -3.07
N TYR A 126 -19.73 9.87 -1.75
CA TYR A 126 -18.98 10.75 -0.82
C TYR A 126 -17.48 10.44 -0.83
N GLU A 127 -17.07 9.18 -0.88
CA GLU A 127 -15.66 8.81 -1.06
C GLU A 127 -15.13 9.27 -2.42
N THR A 128 -15.91 9.04 -3.48
CA THR A 128 -15.52 9.47 -4.83
C THR A 128 -15.34 10.98 -4.90
N MET A 129 -16.27 11.74 -4.32
CA MET A 129 -16.18 13.20 -4.28
C MET A 129 -15.03 13.68 -3.40
N ALA A 130 -14.83 13.08 -2.23
CA ALA A 130 -13.70 13.40 -1.34
C ALA A 130 -12.35 13.15 -2.05
N ASN A 131 -12.21 12.01 -2.72
CA ASN A 131 -11.01 11.69 -3.49
C ASN A 131 -10.80 12.67 -4.66
N MET A 132 -11.87 13.09 -5.36
CA MET A 132 -11.77 14.10 -6.41
C MET A 132 -11.30 15.45 -5.86
N VAL A 133 -11.81 15.88 -4.70
CA VAL A 133 -11.38 17.12 -4.04
C VAL A 133 -9.93 17.02 -3.59
N LEU A 134 -9.55 15.93 -2.92
CA LEU A 134 -8.17 15.71 -2.47
C LEU A 134 -7.19 15.70 -3.66
N ASN A 135 -7.59 15.10 -4.77
CA ASN A 135 -6.82 15.10 -6.01
C ASN A 135 -6.61 16.51 -6.59
N GLN A 136 -7.59 17.40 -6.45
CA GLN A 136 -7.48 18.79 -6.93
C GLN A 136 -6.72 19.69 -5.96
N MET A 137 -6.71 19.38 -4.67
CA MET A 137 -6.02 20.19 -3.66
C MET A 137 -4.48 20.07 -3.72
N ASN A 138 -3.93 19.22 -4.58
CA ASN A 138 -2.48 19.08 -4.82
C ASN A 138 -1.63 18.88 -3.54
N PHE A 139 -2.14 18.14 -2.56
CA PHE A 139 -1.38 17.82 -1.35
C PHE A 139 -0.17 16.89 -1.58
N GLY A 140 0.40 16.88 -2.77
CA GLY A 140 1.60 16.09 -3.08
C GLY A 140 1.39 14.57 -3.02
N GLU A 141 0.18 14.12 -2.76
CA GLU A 141 -0.16 12.70 -2.73
C GLU A 141 -0.44 12.18 -4.14
N THR A 142 -0.13 10.93 -4.33
CA THR A 142 -0.29 10.21 -5.60
C THR A 142 -1.77 10.06 -5.93
N VAL A 143 -2.24 10.74 -6.97
CA VAL A 143 -3.60 10.51 -7.50
C VAL A 143 -3.65 9.11 -8.07
N ALA A 144 -4.53 8.27 -7.55
CA ALA A 144 -4.68 6.88 -8.00
C ALA A 144 -6.07 6.65 -8.61
N LEU A 145 -6.10 6.12 -9.83
CA LEU A 145 -7.32 5.71 -10.52
C LEU A 145 -7.24 4.23 -10.89
N ASN A 146 -8.13 3.43 -10.34
CA ASN A 146 -8.21 2.00 -10.67
C ASN A 146 -8.79 1.79 -12.07
N ILE A 147 -8.15 0.92 -12.85
CA ILE A 147 -8.58 0.48 -14.18
C ILE A 147 -8.69 -1.05 -14.25
N GLY A 148 -9.37 -1.57 -15.28
CA GLY A 148 -9.46 -3.02 -15.49
C GLY A 148 -10.05 -3.78 -14.29
N LYS A 149 -11.10 -3.24 -13.63
CA LYS A 149 -11.72 -3.84 -12.43
C LYS A 149 -10.75 -3.98 -11.24
N GLY A 150 -9.76 -3.09 -11.12
CA GLY A 150 -8.76 -3.10 -10.06
C GLY A 150 -7.51 -3.93 -10.37
N LEU A 151 -7.40 -4.50 -11.57
CA LEU A 151 -6.19 -5.23 -12.02
C LEU A 151 -5.06 -4.27 -12.41
N GLY A 152 -5.38 -3.00 -12.71
CA GLY A 152 -4.42 -1.97 -13.02
C GLY A 152 -4.73 -0.67 -12.28
N GLU A 153 -3.75 0.19 -12.19
CA GLU A 153 -3.86 1.53 -11.59
C GLU A 153 -3.15 2.56 -12.46
N ILE A 154 -3.69 3.76 -12.47
CA ILE A 154 -3.03 4.95 -13.02
C ILE A 154 -2.69 5.85 -11.84
N ILE A 155 -1.43 6.23 -11.72
CA ILE A 155 -0.99 7.17 -10.69
C ILE A 155 -0.26 8.37 -11.30
N GLN A 156 -0.37 9.54 -10.66
CA GLN A 156 0.39 10.72 -11.00
C GLN A 156 1.35 11.05 -9.86
N ILE A 157 2.63 11.23 -10.18
CA ILE A 157 3.66 11.67 -9.23
C ILE A 157 4.40 12.89 -9.77
N GLU A 158 4.82 13.78 -8.88
CA GLU A 158 5.69 14.91 -9.23
C GLU A 158 7.15 14.56 -8.94
N LEU A 159 8.03 14.77 -9.91
CA LEU A 159 9.46 14.46 -9.80
C LEU A 159 10.19 15.58 -9.04
N THR A 160 10.92 15.22 -8.00
CA THR A 160 11.88 16.13 -7.37
C THR A 160 13.22 16.13 -8.13
N ALA A 161 14.10 17.07 -7.80
CA ALA A 161 15.43 17.13 -8.44
C ALA A 161 16.29 15.88 -8.18
N SER A 162 16.00 15.15 -7.09
CA SER A 162 16.69 13.91 -6.69
C SER A 162 16.09 12.65 -7.30
N SER A 163 15.01 12.76 -8.07
CA SER A 163 14.37 11.59 -8.72
C SER A 163 15.35 10.88 -9.66
N PRO A 164 15.40 9.54 -9.66
CA PRO A 164 16.25 8.74 -10.54
C PRO A 164 15.88 8.86 -12.03
N LEU A 165 14.70 9.39 -12.34
CA LEU A 165 14.22 9.61 -13.71
C LEU A 165 14.71 10.93 -14.29
N VAL A 166 15.05 11.90 -13.45
CA VAL A 166 15.44 13.24 -13.91
C VAL A 166 16.77 13.21 -14.65
N GLY A 167 16.80 13.77 -15.85
CA GLY A 167 17.99 13.89 -16.68
C GLY A 167 18.39 12.62 -17.44
N LYS A 168 17.61 11.52 -17.35
CA LYS A 168 17.90 10.26 -18.07
C LYS A 168 16.85 10.00 -19.14
N PRO A 169 17.25 9.59 -20.37
CA PRO A 169 16.30 9.14 -21.39
C PRO A 169 15.50 7.91 -20.92
N LEU A 170 14.22 7.86 -21.26
CA LEU A 170 13.35 6.76 -20.81
C LEU A 170 13.75 5.38 -21.36
N LYS A 171 14.46 5.33 -22.49
CA LYS A 171 15.02 4.09 -23.05
C LYS A 171 16.08 3.42 -22.16
N ASP A 172 16.73 4.20 -21.29
CA ASP A 172 17.78 3.71 -20.40
C ASP A 172 17.21 3.12 -19.09
N LEU A 173 15.87 3.12 -18.94
CA LEU A 173 15.21 2.52 -17.79
C LEU A 173 15.10 1.00 -17.98
N PRO A 174 15.26 0.20 -16.90
CA PRO A 174 15.12 -1.24 -16.97
C PRO A 174 13.70 -1.67 -17.40
N PRO A 175 13.53 -2.89 -17.92
CA PRO A 175 12.21 -3.46 -18.20
C PRO A 175 11.30 -3.40 -16.98
N LYS A 176 9.99 -3.18 -17.17
CA LYS A 176 9.04 -2.88 -16.08
C LYS A 176 7.66 -3.44 -16.38
N GLN A 177 6.93 -3.76 -15.33
CA GLN A 177 5.48 -4.06 -15.38
C GLN A 177 4.61 -2.79 -15.25
N TRP A 178 5.18 -1.63 -15.52
CA TRP A 178 4.49 -0.35 -15.58
C TRP A 178 5.08 0.53 -16.69
N ILE A 179 4.27 1.45 -17.17
CA ILE A 179 4.68 2.39 -18.23
C ILE A 179 4.44 3.84 -17.80
N ILE A 180 5.21 4.74 -18.39
CA ILE A 180 4.94 6.17 -18.32
C ILE A 180 3.99 6.50 -19.48
N GLY A 181 2.72 6.74 -19.16
CA GLY A 181 1.68 7.04 -20.15
C GLY A 181 1.72 8.48 -20.64
N ALA A 182 2.10 9.43 -19.78
CA ALA A 182 2.22 10.85 -20.13
C ALA A 182 3.12 11.59 -19.15
N ILE A 183 3.62 12.75 -19.57
CA ILE A 183 4.35 13.70 -18.74
C ILE A 183 3.69 15.07 -18.87
N TYR A 184 3.21 15.63 -17.77
CA TYR A 184 2.76 16.99 -17.68
C TYR A 184 3.89 17.86 -17.12
N ARG A 185 4.36 18.81 -17.92
CA ARG A 185 5.39 19.78 -17.54
C ARG A 185 4.75 21.14 -17.27
N PRO A 186 4.57 21.51 -15.98
CA PRO A 186 3.90 22.76 -15.65
C PRO A 186 4.73 23.99 -16.03
N LYS A 187 4.05 25.06 -16.41
CA LYS A 187 4.64 26.38 -16.56
C LYS A 187 5.22 26.85 -15.24
N ARG A 188 6.50 27.22 -15.22
CA ARG A 188 7.11 27.83 -14.04
C ARG A 188 6.98 29.34 -14.09
N LYS A 189 6.33 29.94 -13.07
CA LYS A 189 6.39 31.40 -12.87
C LYS A 189 7.80 31.76 -12.38
N ILE A 190 8.47 32.67 -13.12
CA ILE A 190 9.76 33.19 -12.72
C ILE A 190 9.50 34.21 -11.61
N GLY A 191 9.78 33.84 -10.35
CA GLY A 191 9.83 34.83 -9.26
C GLY A 191 11.15 35.63 -9.35
N ILE A 192 11.12 36.88 -8.89
CA ILE A 192 12.27 37.82 -8.96
C ILE A 192 13.52 37.34 -8.21
N SER A 193 13.41 36.32 -7.34
CA SER A 193 14.55 35.68 -6.67
C SER A 193 15.32 34.67 -7.55
N SER A 194 14.94 34.48 -8.80
CA SER A 194 15.49 33.46 -9.70
C SER A 194 16.61 33.95 -10.63
N ALA A 195 17.24 35.09 -10.37
CA ALA A 195 18.48 35.48 -11.05
C ALA A 195 19.59 34.42 -10.95
N LEU A 196 19.58 33.62 -9.87
CA LEU A 196 20.48 32.46 -9.69
C LEU A 196 20.07 31.22 -10.54
N ALA A 197 18.83 31.13 -11.02
CA ALA A 197 18.37 30.05 -11.88
C ALA A 197 18.87 30.20 -13.34
N TYR A 198 19.12 31.41 -13.78
CA TYR A 198 19.72 31.71 -15.09
C TYR A 198 21.15 31.19 -15.23
N LEU A 199 21.89 31.11 -14.12
CA LEU A 199 23.27 30.62 -14.11
C LEU A 199 23.41 29.09 -14.14
N ARG A 200 22.29 28.35 -14.06
CA ARG A 200 22.28 26.87 -13.99
C ARG A 200 21.59 26.16 -15.15
N ASN A 201 21.51 26.76 -16.35
CA ASN A 201 20.91 26.12 -17.54
C ASN A 201 19.53 25.46 -17.34
N PHE A 202 18.67 26.08 -16.55
CA PHE A 202 17.28 25.62 -16.42
C PHE A 202 16.47 26.19 -17.60
N GLU A 203 16.08 25.34 -18.53
CA GLU A 203 15.06 25.69 -19.52
C GLU A 203 13.74 25.99 -18.78
N VAL A 204 13.36 27.24 -18.77
CA VAL A 204 12.05 27.67 -18.25
C VAL A 204 11.01 27.41 -19.34
N SER A 205 10.11 26.46 -19.14
CA SER A 205 8.97 26.31 -20.03
C SER A 205 8.02 27.52 -19.83
N ILE A 206 7.72 28.22 -20.92
CA ILE A 206 6.85 29.41 -20.92
C ILE A 206 5.37 28.99 -20.88
N GLU A 207 5.05 27.75 -21.27
CA GLU A 207 3.69 27.22 -21.34
C GLU A 207 3.63 25.82 -20.71
N ASP A 208 2.44 25.46 -20.24
CA ASP A 208 2.15 24.10 -19.82
C ASP A 208 2.29 23.14 -21.00
N LYS A 209 3.03 22.05 -20.83
CA LYS A 209 3.21 21.05 -21.90
C LYS A 209 2.71 19.69 -21.44
N PHE A 210 1.90 19.06 -22.28
CA PHE A 210 1.53 17.66 -22.16
C PHE A 210 2.34 16.86 -23.18
N ILE A 211 3.18 15.95 -22.69
CA ILE A 211 4.16 15.20 -23.50
C ILE A 211 3.73 13.73 -23.52
N ILE A 212 3.56 13.18 -24.71
CA ILE A 212 3.48 11.73 -24.90
C ILE A 212 4.90 11.22 -24.98
N PRO A 213 5.36 10.41 -24.01
CA PRO A 213 6.76 10.05 -23.91
C PRO A 213 7.21 9.09 -25.02
N SER A 214 8.43 9.25 -25.46
CA SER A 214 9.16 8.29 -26.30
C SER A 214 10.41 7.82 -25.58
N GLY A 215 11.15 6.84 -26.12
CA GLY A 215 12.41 6.38 -25.54
C GLY A 215 13.46 7.50 -25.34
N ASN A 216 13.47 8.52 -26.18
CA ASN A 216 14.39 9.65 -26.06
C ASN A 216 13.88 10.78 -25.16
N THR A 217 12.67 10.68 -24.61
CA THR A 217 12.13 11.67 -23.70
C THR A 217 12.93 11.70 -22.40
N VAL A 218 13.35 12.90 -21.98
CA VAL A 218 14.10 13.13 -20.73
C VAL A 218 13.20 13.86 -19.74
N PRO A 219 12.78 13.21 -18.65
CA PRO A 219 12.03 13.86 -17.56
C PRO A 219 12.87 14.91 -16.84
N LYS A 220 12.22 15.98 -16.38
CA LYS A 220 12.83 17.09 -15.65
C LYS A 220 12.24 17.21 -14.23
N ALA A 221 13.01 17.78 -13.32
CA ALA A 221 12.49 18.10 -11.98
C ALA A 221 11.24 19.01 -12.06
N GLY A 222 10.19 18.67 -11.32
CA GLY A 222 8.90 19.33 -11.36
C GLY A 222 7.95 18.85 -12.46
N ASP A 223 8.37 17.89 -13.31
CA ASP A 223 7.44 17.20 -14.20
C ASP A 223 6.49 16.33 -13.37
N LYS A 224 5.23 16.28 -13.77
CA LYS A 224 4.24 15.33 -13.23
C LYS A 224 4.12 14.19 -14.22
N ILE A 225 4.55 13.00 -13.81
CA ILE A 225 4.49 11.81 -14.65
C ILE A 225 3.27 10.97 -14.32
N ILE A 226 2.63 10.42 -15.35
CA ILE A 226 1.50 9.51 -15.24
C ILE A 226 2.01 8.11 -15.48
N LEU A 227 1.93 7.26 -14.45
CA LEU A 227 2.33 5.86 -14.47
C LEU A 227 1.10 4.98 -14.57
N ILE A 228 1.19 3.89 -15.33
CA ILE A 228 0.14 2.90 -15.53
C ILE A 228 0.73 1.52 -15.32
N GLY A 229 0.13 0.70 -14.46
CA GLY A 229 0.64 -0.65 -14.20
C GLY A 229 -0.07 -1.36 -13.05
N ASP A 230 0.56 -2.39 -12.51
CA ASP A 230 0.05 -3.11 -11.33
C ASP A 230 -0.05 -2.19 -10.11
N PRO A 231 -1.17 -2.20 -9.37
CA PRO A 231 -1.40 -1.29 -8.24
C PRO A 231 -0.37 -1.41 -7.12
N TYR A 232 0.09 -2.64 -6.83
CA TYR A 232 1.05 -2.86 -5.75
C TYR A 232 2.44 -2.38 -6.15
N LEU A 233 2.85 -2.68 -7.37
CA LEU A 233 4.14 -2.25 -7.91
C LEU A 233 4.21 -0.72 -8.05
N LEU A 234 3.15 -0.08 -8.57
CA LEU A 234 3.12 1.37 -8.70
C LEU A 234 3.22 2.09 -7.36
N ARG A 235 2.49 1.63 -6.35
CA ARG A 235 2.54 2.23 -5.01
C ARG A 235 3.90 2.05 -4.37
N SER A 236 4.51 0.87 -4.54
CA SER A 236 5.85 0.57 -4.05
C SER A 236 6.91 1.48 -4.67
N THR A 237 6.83 1.69 -5.98
CA THR A 237 7.85 2.45 -6.72
C THR A 237 7.63 3.95 -6.70
N ALA A 238 6.39 4.43 -6.51
CA ALA A 238 6.04 5.85 -6.64
C ALA A 238 6.94 6.77 -5.80
N GLN A 239 7.20 6.40 -4.56
CA GLN A 239 7.99 7.22 -3.65
C GLN A 239 9.46 7.28 -4.06
N TYR A 240 10.04 6.13 -4.47
CA TYR A 240 11.39 6.08 -4.99
C TYR A 240 11.53 6.88 -6.30
N LEU A 241 10.60 6.71 -7.23
CA LEU A 241 10.59 7.47 -8.48
C LEU A 241 10.42 8.98 -8.25
N LYS A 242 9.69 9.37 -7.21
CA LYS A 242 9.52 10.77 -6.84
C LYS A 242 10.83 11.39 -6.34
N ALA A 243 11.54 10.76 -5.43
CA ALA A 243 12.62 11.36 -4.64
C ALA A 243 14.01 10.70 -4.82
N GLY A 244 14.09 9.43 -5.21
CA GLY A 244 15.36 8.73 -5.51
C GLY A 244 16.26 8.42 -4.32
N ALA A 245 16.04 9.01 -3.19
CA ALA A 245 16.86 8.80 -2.00
C ALA A 245 16.38 7.60 -1.18
N SER A 246 17.29 6.89 -0.50
CA SER A 246 16.91 5.99 0.56
C SER A 246 16.26 6.80 1.68
N VAL A 247 15.08 6.39 2.10
CA VAL A 247 14.34 7.04 3.19
C VAL A 247 14.35 6.18 4.46
N PHE A 248 15.24 5.18 4.53
CA PHE A 248 15.41 4.37 5.73
C PHE A 248 16.09 5.18 6.85
N PRO A 249 15.55 5.18 8.09
CA PRO A 249 14.36 4.47 8.56
C PRO A 249 13.05 5.26 8.43
N GLN A 250 13.05 6.48 7.88
CA GLN A 250 11.94 7.46 7.94
C GLN A 250 10.75 7.12 7.03
N ARG A 251 10.81 6.11 6.16
CA ARG A 251 9.69 5.75 5.24
C ARG A 251 8.35 5.56 5.96
N HIS A 252 8.37 5.06 7.16
CA HIS A 252 7.18 4.73 7.94
C HIS A 252 6.88 5.73 9.07
N GLY A 253 7.83 6.61 9.37
CA GLY A 253 7.73 7.64 10.40
C GLY A 253 9.11 8.22 10.75
N ASP A 254 9.11 9.35 11.41
CA ASP A 254 10.34 10.13 11.66
C ASP A 254 11.09 9.67 12.93
N LEU A 255 10.43 8.89 13.79
CA LEU A 255 10.92 8.50 15.10
C LEU A 255 11.41 7.05 15.10
N VAL A 256 12.62 6.80 15.60
CA VAL A 256 13.14 5.47 15.89
C VAL A 256 12.90 5.15 17.37
N LEU A 257 12.22 4.02 17.64
CA LEU A 257 12.00 3.54 19.01
C LEU A 257 13.02 2.45 19.35
N VAL A 258 13.82 2.67 20.38
CA VAL A 258 14.77 1.69 20.94
C VAL A 258 14.20 1.11 22.22
N MET A 259 14.05 -0.21 22.30
CA MET A 259 13.45 -0.90 23.44
C MET A 259 14.51 -1.72 24.20
N SER A 260 15.02 -1.16 25.29
CA SER A 260 15.95 -1.79 26.25
C SER A 260 15.22 -2.09 27.55
N LEU A 261 14.63 -3.29 27.69
CA LEU A 261 13.72 -3.60 28.80
C LEU A 261 14.39 -4.20 30.03
N ASP A 262 15.54 -4.88 29.88
CA ASP A 262 16.36 -5.38 30.98
C ASP A 262 17.85 -5.30 30.63
N SER A 263 18.72 -5.56 31.60
CA SER A 263 20.17 -5.44 31.44
C SER A 263 20.75 -6.43 30.43
N LYS A 264 20.11 -7.59 30.24
CA LYS A 264 20.53 -8.58 29.23
C LYS A 264 20.04 -8.28 27.83
N SER A 265 18.90 -7.56 27.70
CA SER A 265 18.38 -7.08 26.43
C SER A 265 18.73 -5.61 26.17
N ALA A 266 19.73 -5.07 26.90
CA ALA A 266 20.17 -3.70 26.76
C ALA A 266 20.86 -3.51 25.40
N LEU A 267 20.10 -3.02 24.43
CA LEU A 267 20.55 -2.86 23.04
C LEU A 267 21.81 -2.01 22.90
N HIS A 268 22.02 -1.06 23.83
CA HIS A 268 23.21 -0.21 23.83
C HIS A 268 24.52 -0.95 24.14
N LEU A 269 24.47 -2.22 24.58
CA LEU A 269 25.63 -3.07 24.78
C LEU A 269 25.89 -4.03 23.61
N GLU A 270 25.04 -4.01 22.59
CA GLU A 270 25.11 -4.90 21.44
C GLU A 270 25.93 -4.28 20.30
N GLU A 271 26.86 -5.02 19.75
CA GLU A 271 27.69 -4.61 18.62
C GLU A 271 26.86 -4.27 17.37
N GLU A 272 25.76 -5.03 17.12
CA GLU A 272 24.82 -4.74 16.03
C GLU A 272 24.14 -3.38 16.22
N PHE A 273 23.80 -3.00 17.46
CA PHE A 273 23.20 -1.71 17.74
C PHE A 273 24.20 -0.57 17.55
N GLU A 274 25.43 -0.74 18.00
CA GLU A 274 26.51 0.24 17.77
C GLU A 274 26.76 0.44 16.28
N TRP A 275 26.81 -0.64 15.50
CA TRP A 275 26.92 -0.57 14.06
C TRP A 275 25.72 0.17 13.43
N LEU A 276 24.48 -0.09 13.88
CA LEU A 276 23.31 0.64 13.42
C LEU A 276 23.39 2.13 13.72
N LEU A 277 23.79 2.51 14.93
CA LEU A 277 23.95 3.90 15.32
C LEU A 277 24.95 4.63 14.42
N LYS A 278 26.09 4.00 14.09
CA LYS A 278 27.11 4.57 13.20
C LYS A 278 26.64 4.76 11.76
N ASN A 279 25.76 3.90 11.29
CA ASN A 279 25.33 3.88 9.87
C ASN A 279 23.92 4.44 9.64
N MET A 280 23.18 4.76 10.69
CA MET A 280 21.82 5.29 10.62
C MET A 280 21.81 6.77 11.00
N GLU A 281 21.02 7.57 10.28
CA GLU A 281 20.80 8.99 10.58
C GLU A 281 19.30 9.21 10.81
N PRO A 282 18.76 8.89 12.00
CA PRO A 282 17.36 9.09 12.31
C PRO A 282 17.04 10.58 12.48
N THR A 283 15.79 10.96 12.24
CA THR A 283 15.33 12.33 12.50
C THR A 283 15.07 12.56 13.97
N ASP A 284 14.45 11.58 14.64
CA ASP A 284 14.18 11.58 16.08
C ASP A 284 14.41 10.19 16.69
N VAL A 285 14.79 10.14 17.97
CA VAL A 285 14.98 8.88 18.70
C VAL A 285 14.23 8.90 20.03
N ALA A 286 13.63 7.77 20.37
CA ALA A 286 13.04 7.54 21.69
C ALA A 286 13.51 6.21 22.26
N TYR A 287 13.88 6.21 23.53
CA TYR A 287 14.19 5.01 24.29
C TYR A 287 13.02 4.61 25.20
N LEU A 288 12.70 3.33 25.23
CA LEU A 288 11.80 2.73 26.19
C LEU A 288 12.59 1.73 27.04
N THR A 289 12.81 2.09 28.31
CA THR A 289 13.57 1.27 29.28
C THR A 289 12.64 0.61 30.29
N GLY A 290 13.05 -0.53 30.82
CA GLY A 290 12.30 -1.28 31.83
C GLY A 290 12.53 -0.78 33.25
N THR A 291 13.66 -0.11 33.52
CA THR A 291 14.07 0.42 34.84
C THR A 291 14.68 1.80 34.71
N GLU A 292 14.72 2.54 35.80
CA GLU A 292 15.40 3.86 35.85
C GLU A 292 16.92 3.73 35.69
N GLU A 293 17.53 2.69 36.24
CA GLU A 293 18.96 2.43 36.08
C GLU A 293 19.37 2.27 34.61
N LEU A 294 18.56 1.53 33.85
CA LEU A 294 18.76 1.43 32.40
C LEU A 294 18.53 2.76 31.66
N ARG A 295 17.63 3.58 32.14
CA ARG A 295 17.45 4.94 31.59
C ARG A 295 18.69 5.79 31.79
N GLU A 296 19.24 5.82 32.99
CA GLU A 296 20.48 6.54 33.32
C GLU A 296 21.65 6.02 32.49
N SER A 297 21.80 4.71 32.36
CA SER A 297 22.81 4.08 31.50
C SER A 297 22.70 4.51 30.03
N VAL A 298 21.48 4.54 29.48
CA VAL A 298 21.24 4.97 28.08
C VAL A 298 21.47 6.48 27.91
N GLN A 299 21.21 7.29 28.93
CA GLN A 299 21.45 8.73 28.90
C GLN A 299 22.95 9.08 28.89
N SER A 300 23.79 8.19 29.39
CA SER A 300 25.26 8.35 29.40
C SER A 300 25.97 7.78 28.16
N LEU A 301 25.24 7.34 27.13
CA LEU A 301 25.84 6.82 25.91
C LEU A 301 26.55 7.91 25.11
N ASP A 302 27.69 7.56 24.54
CA ASP A 302 28.36 8.35 23.51
C ASP A 302 27.68 8.07 22.14
N TYR A 303 27.02 9.09 21.60
CA TYR A 303 26.41 9.01 20.29
C TYR A 303 27.40 9.33 19.19
N PRO A 304 27.22 8.77 17.95
CA PRO A 304 28.13 9.04 16.85
C PRO A 304 28.21 10.54 16.51
N ASP A 305 29.43 11.03 16.22
CA ASP A 305 29.67 12.42 15.79
C ASP A 305 28.89 12.80 14.52
N SER A 306 28.46 11.80 13.73
CA SER A 306 27.61 11.99 12.55
C SER A 306 26.17 12.41 12.90
N TRP A 307 25.75 12.24 14.16
CA TRP A 307 24.41 12.65 14.59
C TRP A 307 24.39 14.14 14.91
N PRO A 308 23.42 14.89 14.38
CA PRO A 308 23.28 16.30 14.68
C PRO A 308 23.11 16.55 16.19
N GLU A 309 23.77 17.55 16.73
CA GLU A 309 23.70 17.89 18.16
C GLU A 309 22.27 18.12 18.66
N HIS A 310 21.40 18.69 17.80
CA HIS A 310 20.00 18.89 18.13
C HIS A 310 19.22 17.58 18.29
N LEU A 311 19.60 16.51 17.55
CA LEU A 311 19.00 15.20 17.69
C LEU A 311 19.36 14.58 19.04
N VAL A 312 20.65 14.58 19.38
CA VAL A 312 21.13 14.01 20.65
C VAL A 312 20.50 14.72 21.85
N LYS A 313 20.37 16.06 21.81
CA LYS A 313 19.72 16.85 22.86
C LYS A 313 18.22 16.60 23.00
N ASN A 314 17.55 16.15 21.94
CA ASN A 314 16.09 15.95 21.90
C ASN A 314 15.66 14.48 22.07
N ILE A 315 16.58 13.57 22.40
CA ILE A 315 16.25 12.16 22.63
C ILE A 315 15.23 12.02 23.75
N LYS A 316 14.15 11.30 23.48
CA LYS A 316 13.06 11.07 24.43
C LYS A 316 13.30 9.80 25.23
N TYR A 317 13.27 9.88 26.54
CA TYR A 317 13.46 8.73 27.42
C TYR A 317 12.16 8.39 28.15
N HIS A 318 11.78 7.12 28.10
CA HIS A 318 10.57 6.60 28.71
C HIS A 318 10.91 5.38 29.56
N THR A 319 10.30 5.27 30.74
CA THR A 319 10.44 4.11 31.60
C THR A 319 9.06 3.51 31.90
N SER A 320 8.94 2.20 31.86
CA SER A 320 7.67 1.53 32.17
C SER A 320 7.89 0.18 32.83
N SER A 321 7.23 -0.04 33.99
CA SER A 321 7.23 -1.35 34.64
C SER A 321 6.45 -2.41 33.82
N THR A 322 6.77 -3.67 34.03
CA THR A 322 6.13 -4.84 33.36
C THR A 322 4.61 -4.81 33.38
N PHE A 323 4.01 -4.34 34.46
CA PHE A 323 2.57 -4.31 34.63
C PHE A 323 1.89 -3.28 33.73
N ARG A 324 2.48 -2.12 33.54
CA ARG A 324 1.95 -0.99 32.75
C ARG A 324 2.41 -0.99 31.29
N LEU A 325 3.41 -1.77 30.94
CA LEU A 325 4.06 -1.74 29.64
C LEU A 325 3.08 -1.90 28.46
N ARG A 326 2.08 -2.77 28.59
CA ARG A 326 1.10 -3.01 27.50
C ARG A 326 0.20 -1.81 27.22
N ALA A 327 -0.27 -1.15 28.29
CA ALA A 327 -1.08 0.06 28.16
C ALA A 327 -0.21 1.21 27.65
N TYR A 328 1.01 1.30 28.18
CA TYR A 328 1.96 2.32 27.78
C TYR A 328 2.34 2.25 26.31
N ILE A 329 2.63 1.07 25.76
CA ILE A 329 2.87 0.87 24.33
C ILE A 329 1.69 1.35 23.48
N THR A 330 0.45 1.04 23.88
CA THR A 330 -0.72 1.51 23.13
C THR A 330 -0.78 3.04 23.08
N SER A 331 -0.53 3.74 24.19
CA SER A 331 -0.51 5.20 24.21
C SER A 331 0.67 5.79 23.44
N LEU A 332 1.85 5.16 23.54
CA LEU A 332 3.04 5.58 22.80
C LEU A 332 2.84 5.52 21.29
N PHE A 333 2.24 4.43 20.80
CA PHE A 333 1.92 4.26 19.37
C PHE A 333 0.74 5.12 18.90
N ALA A 334 -0.16 5.51 19.78
CA ALA A 334 -1.24 6.45 19.44
C ALA A 334 -0.71 7.88 19.24
N ALA A 335 0.36 8.24 19.96
CA ALA A 335 0.95 9.58 19.92
C ALA A 335 2.06 9.75 18.87
N ASN A 336 2.70 8.65 18.41
CA ASN A 336 3.87 8.72 17.56
C ASN A 336 3.78 7.74 16.37
N ARG A 337 4.41 8.13 15.24
CA ARG A 337 4.66 7.24 14.09
C ARG A 337 6.12 6.84 14.09
N PHE A 338 6.38 5.54 14.21
CA PHE A 338 7.73 5.00 14.23
C PHE A 338 8.19 4.57 12.84
N GLY A 339 9.30 5.12 12.39
CA GLY A 339 10.00 4.72 11.18
C GLY A 339 10.67 3.36 11.35
N LEU A 340 11.14 3.07 12.56
CA LEU A 340 11.77 1.82 12.93
C LEU A 340 11.61 1.56 14.43
N ILE A 341 11.42 0.31 14.80
CA ILE A 341 11.41 -0.14 16.18
C ILE A 341 12.53 -1.17 16.35
N LEU A 342 13.51 -0.86 17.17
CA LEU A 342 14.59 -1.76 17.55
C LEU A 342 14.18 -2.50 18.82
N TYR A 343 14.13 -3.82 18.77
CA TYR A 343 13.68 -4.65 19.87
C TYR A 343 14.54 -5.90 20.01
N LYS A 344 15.08 -6.12 21.19
CA LYS A 344 15.66 -7.39 21.62
C LYS A 344 14.73 -8.06 22.64
N GLU A 345 14.59 -9.35 22.53
CA GLU A 345 13.76 -10.12 23.45
C GLU A 345 14.38 -10.15 24.85
N PRO A 346 13.70 -9.61 25.89
CA PRO A 346 14.25 -9.59 27.23
C PRO A 346 14.19 -10.98 27.90
N ASP A 347 15.27 -11.36 28.59
CA ASP A 347 15.36 -12.63 29.28
C ASP A 347 14.69 -12.63 30.65
N SER A 348 14.89 -11.56 31.40
CA SER A 348 14.50 -11.47 32.81
C SER A 348 13.32 -10.54 33.10
N TYR A 349 13.02 -9.60 32.21
CA TYR A 349 11.95 -8.60 32.39
C TYR A 349 10.55 -9.21 32.51
N PHE A 350 10.29 -10.33 31.82
CA PHE A 350 9.03 -11.07 31.90
C PHE A 350 9.20 -12.34 32.73
N HIS A 351 8.66 -12.37 33.91
CA HIS A 351 8.73 -13.55 34.83
C HIS A 351 8.13 -14.84 34.25
N ARG A 352 7.29 -14.74 33.20
CA ARG A 352 6.65 -15.89 32.56
C ARG A 352 6.75 -15.80 31.03
N LYS A 353 7.19 -16.88 30.38
CA LYS A 353 7.24 -17.04 28.93
C LYS A 353 5.92 -16.63 28.23
N LYS A 354 4.77 -16.91 28.85
CA LYS A 354 3.45 -16.51 28.36
C LYS A 354 3.29 -15.00 28.27
N HIS A 355 3.78 -14.22 29.25
CA HIS A 355 3.72 -12.76 29.24
C HIS A 355 4.57 -12.16 28.14
N ARG A 356 5.77 -12.70 27.91
CA ARG A 356 6.67 -12.34 26.82
C ARG A 356 5.99 -12.53 25.46
N MET A 357 5.40 -13.68 25.23
CA MET A 357 4.70 -14.00 23.99
C MET A 357 3.49 -13.09 23.72
N PHE A 358 2.73 -12.75 24.77
CA PHE A 358 1.63 -11.79 24.67
C PHE A 358 2.11 -10.37 24.39
N PHE A 359 3.24 -9.98 24.94
CA PHE A 359 3.85 -8.68 24.69
C PHE A 359 4.31 -8.55 23.24
N GLN A 360 5.06 -9.50 22.70
CA GLN A 360 5.49 -9.51 21.28
C GLN A 360 4.28 -9.44 20.33
N LYS A 361 3.22 -10.19 20.62
CA LYS A 361 1.98 -10.13 19.86
C LYS A 361 1.34 -8.73 19.92
N LYS A 362 1.35 -8.09 21.08
CA LYS A 362 0.83 -6.73 21.26
C LYS A 362 1.68 -5.72 20.49
N LEU A 363 3.02 -5.79 20.60
CA LEU A 363 3.96 -4.95 19.86
C LEU A 363 3.73 -5.03 18.36
N LEU A 364 3.69 -6.24 17.79
CA LEU A 364 3.44 -6.44 16.37
C LEU A 364 2.05 -5.95 15.92
N ASN A 365 1.03 -6.04 16.78
CA ASN A 365 -0.29 -5.52 16.47
C ASN A 365 -0.34 -3.97 16.47
N GLU A 366 0.34 -3.30 17.40
CA GLU A 366 0.42 -1.84 17.39
C GLU A 366 1.30 -1.35 16.23
N ALA A 367 2.43 -2.01 15.99
CA ALA A 367 3.30 -1.72 14.83
C ALA A 367 2.54 -1.86 13.50
N ARG A 368 1.67 -2.88 13.37
CA ARG A 368 0.80 -3.06 12.19
C ARG A 368 -0.16 -1.88 11.98
N LYS A 369 -0.82 -1.40 13.03
CA LYS A 369 -1.77 -0.28 12.94
C LYS A 369 -1.09 0.99 12.42
N ASN A 370 0.18 1.16 12.76
CA ASN A 370 0.98 2.32 12.39
C ASN A 370 1.88 2.07 11.17
N ASN A 371 1.82 0.88 10.56
CA ASN A 371 2.68 0.46 9.45
C ASN A 371 4.19 0.61 9.78
N SER A 372 4.57 0.39 11.03
CA SER A 372 5.94 0.54 11.53
C SER A 372 6.71 -0.78 11.44
N PRO A 373 7.91 -0.81 10.83
CA PRO A 373 8.78 -1.99 10.84
C PRO A 373 9.38 -2.24 12.22
N VAL A 374 9.59 -3.53 12.53
CA VAL A 374 10.21 -3.98 13.79
C VAL A 374 11.46 -4.79 13.46
N TRP A 375 12.59 -4.33 13.95
CA TRP A 375 13.87 -5.04 13.87
C TRP A 375 14.07 -5.82 15.16
N PHE A 376 13.93 -7.15 15.06
CA PHE A 376 14.25 -8.06 16.15
C PHE A 376 15.74 -8.35 16.12
N MET A 377 16.48 -7.77 17.05
CA MET A 377 17.92 -7.96 17.19
C MET A 377 18.18 -9.27 17.94
N LYS A 378 18.92 -10.16 17.34
CA LYS A 378 19.25 -11.49 17.89
C LYS A 378 20.73 -11.82 17.77
N GLY A 379 21.47 -11.02 17.00
CA GLY A 379 22.89 -11.25 16.73
C GLY A 379 23.78 -10.71 17.85
N ASP A 380 24.82 -11.47 18.16
CA ASP A 380 25.95 -11.02 18.97
C ASP A 380 27.18 -10.73 18.08
N LYS A 381 26.96 -10.37 16.82
CA LYS A 381 28.00 -10.30 15.80
C LYS A 381 28.24 -8.89 15.27
N GLU A 382 29.50 -8.59 15.08
CA GLU A 382 30.11 -7.29 14.77
C GLU A 382 29.57 -6.58 13.53
N SER A 383 28.99 -7.24 12.55
CA SER A 383 28.42 -6.59 11.37
C SER A 383 27.49 -7.50 10.56
N LEU A 384 26.46 -6.89 10.04
CA LEU A 384 25.61 -7.53 9.02
C LEU A 384 26.38 -7.56 7.67
N THR A 385 26.37 -8.69 7.02
CA THR A 385 27.10 -8.89 5.75
C THR A 385 26.19 -8.77 4.53
N ARG A 386 24.88 -9.00 4.70
CA ARG A 386 23.90 -9.03 3.61
C ARG A 386 22.49 -8.81 4.14
N ILE A 387 21.61 -8.36 3.26
CA ILE A 387 20.17 -8.31 3.51
C ILE A 387 19.50 -9.34 2.63
N THR A 388 18.72 -10.26 3.23
CA THR A 388 18.03 -11.33 2.53
C THR A 388 16.51 -11.16 2.63
N ILE A 389 15.83 -11.06 1.48
CA ILE A 389 14.38 -10.95 1.35
C ILE A 389 13.79 -12.36 1.26
N TYR A 390 12.88 -12.72 2.15
CA TYR A 390 12.04 -13.90 2.00
C TYR A 390 10.87 -13.60 1.06
N VAL A 391 10.82 -14.28 -0.08
CA VAL A 391 9.78 -14.14 -1.10
C VAL A 391 8.60 -15.05 -0.78
N SER A 392 7.40 -14.48 -0.69
CA SER A 392 6.15 -15.21 -0.43
C SER A 392 5.06 -14.84 -1.45
N ASP A 393 4.03 -14.09 -1.07
CA ASP A 393 3.08 -13.53 -2.02
C ASP A 393 3.57 -12.19 -2.61
N ILE A 394 3.03 -11.76 -3.75
CA ILE A 394 3.44 -10.53 -4.44
C ILE A 394 3.40 -9.31 -3.51
N LYS A 395 2.29 -9.13 -2.79
CA LYS A 395 2.09 -7.96 -1.93
C LYS A 395 3.06 -7.93 -0.76
N GLY A 396 3.23 -9.06 -0.08
CA GLY A 396 4.15 -9.21 1.05
C GLY A 396 5.60 -9.06 0.61
N SER A 397 5.97 -9.69 -0.50
CA SER A 397 7.33 -9.63 -1.06
C SER A 397 7.72 -8.23 -1.49
N LEU A 398 6.84 -7.48 -2.18
CA LEU A 398 7.11 -6.11 -2.57
C LEU A 398 7.31 -5.19 -1.35
N ARG A 399 6.48 -5.32 -0.31
CA ARG A 399 6.63 -4.53 0.91
C ARG A 399 7.91 -4.86 1.67
N ALA A 400 8.27 -6.15 1.76
CA ALA A 400 9.53 -6.57 2.35
C ALA A 400 10.72 -6.05 1.51
N ALA A 401 10.60 -6.10 0.18
CA ALA A 401 11.63 -5.61 -0.73
C ALA A 401 11.84 -4.10 -0.63
N GLU A 402 10.80 -3.28 -0.55
CA GLU A 402 10.93 -1.83 -0.34
C GLU A 402 11.78 -1.51 0.90
N LEU A 403 11.44 -2.15 2.01
CA LEU A 403 12.14 -1.96 3.27
C LEU A 403 13.59 -2.45 3.19
N ALA A 404 13.81 -3.62 2.59
CA ALA A 404 15.13 -4.23 2.41
C ALA A 404 16.03 -3.39 1.47
N LEU A 405 15.49 -2.90 0.36
CA LEU A 405 16.22 -2.10 -0.61
C LEU A 405 16.60 -0.72 -0.06
N ASP A 406 15.70 -0.09 0.70
CA ASP A 406 16.02 1.16 1.39
C ASP A 406 17.15 0.94 2.41
N ALA A 407 17.06 -0.12 3.22
CA ALA A 407 18.10 -0.47 4.18
C ALA A 407 19.42 -0.83 3.48
N ALA A 408 19.37 -1.65 2.41
CA ALA A 408 20.56 -2.03 1.64
C ALA A 408 21.29 -0.83 1.05
N LYS A 409 20.53 0.12 0.51
CA LYS A 409 21.09 1.37 -0.03
C LYS A 409 21.67 2.26 1.07
N LYS A 410 21.02 2.36 2.23
CA LYS A 410 21.53 3.14 3.37
C LYS A 410 22.80 2.55 3.94
N PHE A 411 22.84 1.23 4.11
CA PHE A 411 23.96 0.53 4.73
C PHE A 411 25.02 0.03 3.74
N SER A 412 24.82 0.26 2.44
CA SER A 412 25.71 -0.23 1.37
C SER A 412 25.92 -1.76 1.43
N LEU A 413 24.90 -2.52 1.78
CA LEU A 413 24.94 -3.97 1.90
C LEU A 413 24.42 -4.64 0.61
N PRO A 414 25.01 -5.79 0.22
CA PRO A 414 24.49 -6.62 -0.86
C PRO A 414 23.13 -7.21 -0.48
N ILE A 415 22.31 -7.52 -1.49
CA ILE A 415 20.94 -8.00 -1.27
C ILE A 415 20.71 -9.33 -1.99
N ARG A 416 19.93 -10.21 -1.35
CA ARG A 416 19.51 -11.51 -1.87
C ARG A 416 17.99 -11.66 -1.77
N ALA A 417 17.38 -12.32 -2.76
CA ALA A 417 16.01 -12.80 -2.68
C ALA A 417 16.02 -14.34 -2.58
N VAL A 418 15.34 -14.87 -1.58
CA VAL A 418 15.17 -16.31 -1.38
C VAL A 418 13.72 -16.69 -1.66
N LEU A 419 13.53 -17.53 -2.69
CA LEU A 419 12.26 -18.15 -3.05
C LEU A 419 12.34 -19.63 -2.77
N VAL A 420 11.43 -20.14 -1.95
CA VAL A 420 11.30 -21.59 -1.72
C VAL A 420 10.00 -22.07 -2.34
N ASN A 421 10.10 -22.81 -3.44
CA ASN A 421 8.97 -23.45 -4.09
C ASN A 421 8.57 -24.70 -3.29
N PRO A 422 7.32 -24.81 -2.82
CA PRO A 422 6.84 -26.06 -2.26
C PRO A 422 6.88 -27.18 -3.32
N PRO A 423 6.97 -28.45 -2.93
CA PRO A 423 6.98 -29.58 -3.87
C PRO A 423 5.78 -29.54 -4.83
N ILE A 424 6.04 -29.85 -6.11
CA ILE A 424 5.04 -29.77 -7.20
C ILE A 424 3.86 -30.71 -6.93
N GLU A 425 4.12 -31.85 -6.28
CA GLU A 425 3.13 -32.89 -5.98
C GLU A 425 2.01 -32.40 -5.05
N ILE A 426 2.26 -31.35 -4.25
CA ILE A 426 1.31 -30.82 -3.24
C ILE A 426 0.90 -29.37 -3.52
N THR A 427 1.34 -28.79 -4.63
CA THR A 427 1.13 -27.35 -4.89
C THR A 427 0.55 -27.14 -6.28
N SER A 428 -0.49 -26.31 -6.40
CA SER A 428 -1.07 -25.96 -7.70
C SER A 428 -0.09 -25.14 -8.55
N SER A 429 -0.17 -25.30 -9.87
CA SER A 429 0.61 -24.53 -10.84
C SER A 429 0.39 -23.02 -10.70
N GLU A 430 -0.83 -22.60 -10.41
CA GLU A 430 -1.19 -21.19 -10.16
C GLU A 430 -0.42 -20.60 -8.98
N LYS A 431 -0.24 -21.38 -7.90
CA LYS A 431 0.52 -20.93 -6.74
C LYS A 431 2.02 -20.83 -7.03
N LEU A 432 2.56 -21.77 -7.78
CA LEU A 432 3.96 -21.69 -8.22
C LEU A 432 4.20 -20.48 -9.11
N GLN A 433 3.32 -20.25 -10.08
CA GLN A 433 3.37 -19.07 -10.93
C GLN A 433 3.31 -17.77 -10.13
N ALA A 434 2.40 -17.67 -9.14
CA ALA A 434 2.29 -16.50 -8.28
C ALA A 434 3.57 -16.24 -7.45
N LEU A 435 4.30 -17.26 -7.06
CA LEU A 435 5.59 -17.14 -6.37
C LEU A 435 6.70 -16.63 -7.32
N GLU A 436 6.74 -17.12 -8.54
CA GLU A 436 7.67 -16.65 -9.57
C GLU A 436 7.39 -15.18 -9.95
N ASP A 437 6.11 -14.81 -10.09
CA ASP A 437 5.70 -13.43 -10.34
C ASP A 437 6.06 -12.50 -9.17
N ALA A 438 5.99 -13.00 -7.94
CA ALA A 438 6.44 -12.27 -6.76
C ALA A 438 7.96 -12.01 -6.79
N LEU A 439 8.76 -13.02 -7.14
CA LEU A 439 10.21 -12.87 -7.28
C LEU A 439 10.55 -11.86 -8.39
N ARG A 440 9.91 -12.00 -9.55
CA ARG A 440 10.11 -11.07 -10.69
C ARG A 440 9.78 -9.62 -10.28
N SER A 441 8.71 -9.40 -9.53
CA SER A 441 8.35 -8.07 -9.03
C SER A 441 9.41 -7.51 -8.07
N VAL A 442 10.03 -8.35 -7.24
CA VAL A 442 11.14 -7.95 -6.36
C VAL A 442 12.39 -7.56 -7.17
N GLN A 443 12.71 -8.32 -8.23
CA GLN A 443 13.82 -8.02 -9.14
C GLN A 443 13.64 -6.68 -9.86
N GLU A 444 12.44 -6.43 -10.38
CA GLU A 444 12.11 -5.17 -11.04
C GLU A 444 12.24 -3.97 -10.08
N LEU A 445 11.81 -4.14 -8.84
CA LEU A 445 11.97 -3.13 -7.82
C LEU A 445 13.47 -2.89 -7.50
N ALA A 446 14.26 -3.94 -7.33
CA ALA A 446 15.70 -3.84 -7.10
C ALA A 446 16.42 -3.14 -8.25
N ALA A 447 16.07 -3.45 -9.51
CA ALA A 447 16.61 -2.80 -10.69
C ALA A 447 16.29 -1.29 -10.71
N LEU A 448 15.12 -0.87 -10.27
CA LEU A 448 14.76 0.54 -10.12
C LEU A 448 15.60 1.27 -9.07
N TYR A 449 15.93 0.59 -7.97
CA TYR A 449 16.86 1.11 -6.96
C TYR A 449 18.31 1.14 -7.43
N GLY A 450 18.60 0.52 -8.58
CA GLY A 450 19.96 0.36 -9.10
C GLY A 450 20.81 -0.60 -8.26
N LEU A 451 20.18 -1.52 -7.56
CA LEU A 451 20.84 -2.52 -6.72
C LEU A 451 20.82 -3.88 -7.40
N PRO A 452 21.97 -4.53 -7.60
CA PRO A 452 22.02 -5.92 -8.04
C PRO A 452 21.45 -6.82 -6.95
N ILE A 453 20.60 -7.77 -7.33
CA ILE A 453 20.01 -8.74 -6.41
C ILE A 453 20.46 -10.16 -6.75
N GLU A 454 20.99 -10.88 -5.77
CA GLU A 454 21.29 -12.32 -5.89
C GLU A 454 20.00 -13.10 -5.71
N GLU A 455 19.75 -14.08 -6.57
CA GLU A 455 18.58 -14.95 -6.49
C GLU A 455 18.97 -16.31 -5.96
N LYS A 456 18.17 -16.84 -5.05
CA LYS A 456 18.27 -18.20 -4.56
C LYS A 456 16.90 -18.87 -4.62
N ILE A 457 16.73 -19.76 -5.60
CA ILE A 457 15.49 -20.51 -5.78
C ILE A 457 15.78 -21.97 -5.40
N VAL A 458 14.98 -22.51 -4.50
CA VAL A 458 15.07 -23.91 -4.06
C VAL A 458 13.69 -24.53 -3.95
N THR A 459 13.61 -25.86 -3.93
CA THR A 459 12.36 -26.61 -3.73
C THR A 459 12.39 -27.33 -2.39
N GLY A 460 11.31 -27.21 -1.60
CA GLY A 460 11.24 -27.90 -0.30
C GLY A 460 10.30 -27.21 0.69
N ASN A 461 10.57 -27.46 1.97
CA ASN A 461 9.81 -26.80 3.03
C ASN A 461 10.27 -25.35 3.20
N PRO A 462 9.40 -24.33 3.02
CA PRO A 462 9.78 -22.92 3.04
C PRO A 462 10.55 -22.49 4.30
N VAL A 463 10.20 -23.03 5.45
CA VAL A 463 10.88 -22.68 6.71
C VAL A 463 12.24 -23.36 6.80
N TYR A 464 12.29 -24.65 6.52
CA TYR A 464 13.52 -25.44 6.66
C TYR A 464 14.59 -24.95 5.67
N GLU A 465 14.22 -24.81 4.39
CA GLU A 465 15.17 -24.38 3.37
C GLU A 465 15.66 -22.95 3.59
N THR A 466 14.77 -22.04 4.00
CA THR A 466 15.20 -20.66 4.32
C THR A 466 16.19 -20.64 5.48
N LEU A 467 15.96 -21.42 6.54
CA LEU A 467 16.87 -21.49 7.69
C LEU A 467 18.24 -22.11 7.34
N ASN A 468 18.28 -23.00 6.34
CA ASN A 468 19.53 -23.61 5.87
C ASN A 468 20.34 -22.66 4.96
N ILE A 469 19.64 -21.78 4.20
CA ILE A 469 20.26 -20.89 3.19
C ILE A 469 20.74 -19.58 3.81
N VAL A 470 19.99 -19.05 4.77
CA VAL A 470 20.25 -17.71 5.36
C VAL A 470 21.08 -17.87 6.62
N PRO A 471 22.36 -17.45 6.60
CA PRO A 471 23.21 -17.46 7.79
C PRO A 471 22.73 -16.43 8.82
N ASP A 472 23.10 -16.63 10.07
CA ASP A 472 22.71 -15.79 11.20
C ASP A 472 23.32 -14.37 11.20
N HIS A 473 24.38 -14.15 10.43
CA HIS A 473 25.00 -12.84 10.20
C HIS A 473 24.39 -12.06 9.01
N GLU A 474 23.32 -12.56 8.40
CA GLU A 474 22.50 -11.82 7.42
C GLU A 474 21.23 -11.30 8.09
N LEU A 475 20.75 -10.14 7.63
CA LEU A 475 19.46 -9.59 8.03
C LEU A 475 18.35 -10.24 7.20
N LEU A 476 17.50 -11.04 7.82
CA LEU A 476 16.34 -11.59 7.16
C LEU A 476 15.18 -10.58 7.18
N VAL A 477 14.69 -10.20 6.00
CA VAL A 477 13.56 -9.27 5.86
C VAL A 477 12.33 -10.01 5.38
N LEU A 478 11.22 -9.83 6.09
CA LEU A 478 9.96 -10.48 5.74
C LEU A 478 8.73 -9.62 6.10
N CYS A 479 7.65 -9.85 5.38
CA CYS A 479 6.35 -9.28 5.68
C CYS A 479 5.58 -10.22 6.61
N TYR A 480 5.05 -9.70 7.72
CA TYR A 480 4.40 -10.53 8.75
C TYR A 480 2.88 -10.39 8.67
N PRO A 481 2.17 -11.38 8.12
CA PRO A 481 0.75 -11.28 7.85
C PRO A 481 -0.11 -11.30 9.12
N ARG A 482 -1.30 -10.69 9.02
CA ARG A 482 -2.32 -10.72 10.09
C ARG A 482 -2.78 -12.16 10.34
N GLU A 483 -3.00 -12.51 11.61
CA GLU A 483 -3.70 -13.76 11.94
C GLU A 483 -5.14 -13.70 11.42
N LYS A 484 -5.43 -14.48 10.39
CA LYS A 484 -6.82 -14.85 10.10
C LYS A 484 -7.31 -15.70 11.28
N THR A 485 -8.56 -15.50 11.71
CA THR A 485 -9.21 -16.31 12.77
C THR A 485 -8.84 -17.77 12.60
N LYS A 486 -8.23 -18.37 13.63
CA LYS A 486 -7.77 -19.76 13.60
C LYS A 486 -8.95 -20.68 13.27
N LYS A 487 -8.97 -21.21 12.07
CA LYS A 487 -9.66 -22.46 11.82
C LYS A 487 -8.75 -23.55 12.39
N PHE A 488 -9.30 -24.49 13.13
CA PHE A 488 -8.62 -25.51 13.94
C PHE A 488 -7.58 -26.37 13.20
N LEU A 489 -7.54 -26.31 11.86
CA LEU A 489 -6.69 -27.13 10.97
C LEU A 489 -5.81 -26.30 10.00
N THR A 490 -5.64 -24.99 10.21
CA THR A 490 -4.75 -24.22 9.32
C THR A 490 -3.28 -24.41 9.73
N PRO A 491 -2.39 -24.81 8.80
CA PRO A 491 -0.96 -24.91 9.09
C PRO A 491 -0.38 -23.53 9.47
N PRO A 492 0.65 -23.52 10.31
CA PRO A 492 1.29 -22.26 10.69
C PRO A 492 1.91 -21.58 9.47
N ILE A 493 1.77 -20.25 9.40
CA ILE A 493 2.27 -19.42 8.32
C ILE A 493 3.81 -19.44 8.37
N PRO A 494 4.52 -19.67 7.24
CA PRO A 494 5.98 -19.76 7.20
C PRO A 494 6.69 -18.56 7.83
N GLU A 495 6.23 -17.33 7.56
CA GLU A 495 6.82 -16.10 8.08
C GLU A 495 6.82 -16.05 9.62
N LYS A 496 5.79 -16.61 10.26
CA LYS A 496 5.74 -16.70 11.73
C LYS A 496 6.73 -17.70 12.29
N LEU A 497 6.93 -18.81 11.61
CA LEU A 497 7.90 -19.82 12.00
C LEU A 497 9.32 -19.30 11.78
N LEU A 498 9.59 -18.60 10.68
CA LEU A 498 10.86 -17.96 10.41
C LEU A 498 11.18 -16.90 11.48
N ALA A 499 10.25 -16.00 11.78
CA ALA A 499 10.43 -14.99 12.83
C ALA A 499 10.78 -15.60 14.20
N LYS A 500 10.28 -16.80 14.49
CA LYS A 500 10.53 -17.50 15.75
C LYS A 500 11.83 -18.33 15.76
N LYS A 501 12.15 -18.99 14.63
CA LYS A 501 13.21 -20.01 14.57
C LYS A 501 14.54 -19.50 14.06
N PHE A 502 14.53 -18.42 13.27
CA PHE A 502 15.77 -17.86 12.74
C PHE A 502 16.66 -17.35 13.87
N SER A 503 17.93 -17.70 13.86
CA SER A 503 18.91 -17.36 14.89
C SER A 503 19.46 -15.93 14.74
N GLY A 504 19.56 -15.42 13.52
CA GLY A 504 20.02 -14.07 13.23
C GLY A 504 18.93 -13.01 13.37
N SER A 505 19.30 -11.77 13.11
CA SER A 505 18.41 -10.61 13.19
C SER A 505 17.36 -10.57 12.08
N ILE A 506 16.17 -10.13 12.42
CA ILE A 506 15.03 -10.11 11.49
C ILE A 506 14.39 -8.74 11.47
N LEU A 507 14.22 -8.21 10.28
CA LEU A 507 13.43 -6.99 10.05
C LEU A 507 12.04 -7.38 9.53
N ILE A 508 11.03 -7.06 10.31
CA ILE A 508 9.64 -7.44 10.06
C ILE A 508 8.80 -6.22 9.75
N LEU A 509 8.08 -6.25 8.63
CA LEU A 509 6.97 -5.32 8.38
C LEU A 509 5.64 -6.03 8.69
N PRO A 510 4.95 -5.71 9.80
CA PRO A 510 3.67 -6.32 10.13
C PRO A 510 2.54 -5.70 9.29
N VAL A 511 1.75 -6.53 8.57
CA VAL A 511 0.69 -6.12 7.62
C VAL A 511 -0.65 -6.74 7.96
#